data_3bb6197884167fb7ce970417e99a5618
#
_entry.id   3bb6197884167fb7ce970417e99a5618
#
_cell.length_a   1.000
_cell.length_b   1.000
_cell.length_c   1.000
_cell.angle_alpha   90.00
_cell.angle_beta   90.00
_cell.angle_gamma   90.00
#
_symmetry.space_group_name_H-M   'P 1'
#
loop_
_entity.id
_entity.type
_entity.pdbx_description
1 polymer ?
#
loop_
_entity_poly.entity_id
_entity_poly.type
_entity_poly.pdbx_seq_one_letter_code
_entity_poly.pdbx_strand_id
1 'polypeptide(L)'
;AADTSAKIAQTAFPEGSEWVVIARDDDFTDAMSATGLAGALEAPIILTDRNGLSDAAADAVKALGAAKAYIIGGLESELEAIGCQVIDRIFGNESWDTSAACAKMIAEHGGNPNGDAIVAMSSNFQDALSISSFAYKYKVPIFLETNGNERELPSAAREAIENQKGTIYVPGGQGAVPRISVEDVFGADRVVRIFGEDGYDTSNQIATYMVNNNLLSANTV
;
A
#
# COMPACT_ATOMS: atom_id res chain seq x y z
N ALA A 1 -14.05 -0.10 -10.82
CA ALA A 1 -13.27 0.21 -9.61
C ALA A 1 -13.18 1.72 -9.38
N ALA A 2 -12.94 2.52 -10.43
CA ALA A 2 -12.77 3.98 -10.34
C ALA A 2 -13.94 4.69 -9.61
N ASP A 3 -15.21 4.47 -10.03
CA ASP A 3 -16.38 5.07 -9.36
C ASP A 3 -16.49 4.74 -7.88
N THR A 4 -16.13 3.50 -7.50
CA THR A 4 -16.18 3.07 -6.08
C THR A 4 -15.12 3.79 -5.27
N SER A 5 -13.86 3.84 -5.74
CA SER A 5 -12.78 4.55 -5.07
C SER A 5 -13.06 6.06 -4.95
N ALA A 6 -13.63 6.67 -5.99
CA ALA A 6 -14.05 8.06 -6.00
C ALA A 6 -15.09 8.37 -4.90
N LYS A 7 -16.11 7.52 -4.77
CA LYS A 7 -17.13 7.68 -3.72
C LYS A 7 -16.58 7.46 -2.32
N ILE A 8 -15.71 6.47 -2.13
CA ILE A 8 -15.03 6.24 -0.85
C ILE A 8 -14.19 7.45 -0.48
N ALA A 9 -13.38 7.97 -1.40
CA ALA A 9 -12.55 9.14 -1.18
C ALA A 9 -13.38 10.37 -0.73
N GLN A 10 -14.43 10.70 -1.46
CA GLN A 10 -15.33 11.82 -1.10
C GLN A 10 -16.04 11.62 0.23
N THR A 11 -16.38 10.37 0.60
CA THR A 11 -17.05 10.07 1.87
C THR A 11 -16.08 10.16 3.04
N ALA A 12 -14.85 9.66 2.86
CA ALA A 12 -13.83 9.63 3.90
C ALA A 12 -13.18 11.01 4.13
N PHE A 13 -13.19 11.87 3.12
CA PHE A 13 -12.60 13.21 3.16
C PHE A 13 -13.66 14.30 2.85
N PRO A 14 -14.67 14.47 3.70
CA PRO A 14 -15.77 15.42 3.45
C PRO A 14 -15.31 16.88 3.40
N GLU A 15 -14.20 17.21 4.07
CA GLU A 15 -13.61 18.57 4.09
C GLU A 15 -12.57 18.76 2.94
N GLY A 16 -12.42 17.76 2.08
CA GLY A 16 -11.42 17.74 1.02
C GLY A 16 -10.09 17.16 1.45
N SER A 17 -9.13 17.14 0.51
CA SER A 17 -7.76 16.65 0.74
C SER A 17 -6.78 17.44 -0.11
N GLU A 18 -5.70 17.95 0.47
CA GLU A 18 -4.64 18.64 -0.29
C GLU A 18 -3.94 17.71 -1.28
N TRP A 19 -3.80 16.44 -0.91
CA TRP A 19 -3.14 15.40 -1.67
C TRP A 19 -4.10 14.33 -2.15
N VAL A 20 -3.77 13.73 -3.28
CA VAL A 20 -4.35 12.47 -3.74
C VAL A 20 -3.25 11.53 -4.22
N VAL A 21 -3.48 10.24 -4.06
CA VAL A 21 -2.65 9.20 -4.67
C VAL A 21 -3.46 8.54 -5.77
N ILE A 22 -2.95 8.53 -6.98
CA ILE A 22 -3.62 7.95 -8.14
C ILE A 22 -2.95 6.63 -8.49
N ALA A 23 -3.73 5.58 -8.65
CA ALA A 23 -3.27 4.27 -9.07
C ALA A 23 -4.21 3.70 -10.15
N ARG A 24 -3.71 2.75 -10.92
CA ARG A 24 -4.52 2.08 -11.96
C ARG A 24 -5.51 1.10 -11.33
N ASP A 25 -6.63 0.86 -12.01
CA ASP A 25 -7.71 0.00 -11.51
C ASP A 25 -7.68 -1.44 -12.05
N ASP A 26 -6.81 -1.72 -13.01
CA ASP A 26 -6.62 -3.04 -13.61
C ASP A 26 -5.47 -3.87 -12.97
N ASP A 27 -4.72 -3.27 -12.04
CA ASP A 27 -3.68 -3.93 -11.27
C ASP A 27 -3.70 -3.44 -9.82
N PHE A 28 -3.85 -4.35 -8.88
CA PHE A 28 -3.95 -4.03 -7.46
C PHE A 28 -2.61 -3.68 -6.81
N THR A 29 -1.50 -4.10 -7.40
CA THR A 29 -0.16 -4.01 -6.79
C THR A 29 0.29 -2.57 -6.55
N ASP A 30 -0.03 -1.67 -7.46
CA ASP A 30 0.28 -0.25 -7.33
C ASP A 30 -0.50 0.39 -6.17
N ALA A 31 -1.80 0.14 -6.08
CA ALA A 31 -2.63 0.66 -5.00
C ALA A 31 -2.21 0.11 -3.62
N MET A 32 -1.85 -1.18 -3.54
CA MET A 32 -1.36 -1.78 -2.29
C MET A 32 -0.02 -1.17 -1.88
N SER A 33 0.92 -1.03 -2.81
CA SER A 33 2.22 -0.41 -2.57
C SER A 33 2.09 1.04 -2.08
N ALA A 34 1.09 1.76 -2.58
CA ALA A 34 0.83 3.16 -2.24
C ALA A 34 0.18 3.37 -0.87
N THR A 35 -0.33 2.31 -0.22
CA THR A 35 -1.19 2.45 0.96
C THR A 35 -0.51 3.21 2.12
N GLY A 36 0.72 2.86 2.45
CA GLY A 36 1.49 3.56 3.49
C GLY A 36 1.81 5.01 3.11
N LEU A 37 2.06 5.29 1.83
CA LEU A 37 2.29 6.64 1.32
C LEU A 37 1.02 7.49 1.43
N ALA A 38 -0.12 6.96 1.03
CA ALA A 38 -1.40 7.63 1.20
C ALA A 38 -1.66 7.98 2.68
N GLY A 39 -1.32 7.06 3.59
CA GLY A 39 -1.37 7.33 5.02
C GLY A 39 -0.40 8.44 5.47
N ALA A 40 0.82 8.49 4.93
CA ALA A 40 1.81 9.53 5.26
C ALA A 40 1.36 10.92 4.80
N LEU A 41 0.60 10.99 3.71
CA LEU A 41 0.04 12.22 3.15
C LEU A 41 -1.34 12.58 3.72
N GLU A 42 -1.94 11.68 4.51
CA GLU A 42 -3.35 11.77 4.93
C GLU A 42 -4.29 11.95 3.73
N ALA A 43 -4.06 11.18 2.68
CA ALA A 43 -4.68 11.32 1.37
C ALA A 43 -5.49 10.09 0.97
N PRO A 44 -6.55 10.22 0.17
CA PRO A 44 -7.22 9.08 -0.44
C PRO A 44 -6.39 8.49 -1.60
N ILE A 45 -6.59 7.19 -1.84
CA ILE A 45 -6.18 6.52 -3.08
C ILE A 45 -7.39 6.55 -4.04
N ILE A 46 -7.20 7.10 -5.22
CA ILE A 46 -8.21 7.14 -6.28
C ILE A 46 -7.73 6.25 -7.43
N LEU A 47 -8.58 5.32 -7.81
CA LEU A 47 -8.31 4.42 -8.92
C LEU A 47 -8.78 5.02 -10.25
N THR A 48 -8.01 4.79 -11.31
CA THR A 48 -8.34 5.26 -12.65
C THR A 48 -7.96 4.24 -13.72
N ASP A 49 -8.44 4.43 -14.95
CA ASP A 49 -8.06 3.62 -16.09
C ASP A 49 -6.55 3.73 -16.36
N ARG A 50 -5.93 2.63 -16.79
CA ARG A 50 -4.49 2.61 -17.12
C ARG A 50 -4.09 3.57 -18.24
N ASN A 51 -5.04 3.90 -19.12
CA ASN A 51 -4.80 4.72 -20.31
C ASN A 51 -5.08 6.22 -20.07
N GLY A 52 -5.46 6.60 -18.87
CA GLY A 52 -5.71 8.01 -18.56
C GLY A 52 -6.62 8.22 -17.35
N LEU A 53 -6.89 9.47 -17.08
CA LEU A 53 -7.75 9.87 -15.98
C LEU A 53 -9.23 9.66 -16.36
N SER A 54 -9.91 8.73 -15.71
CA SER A 54 -11.35 8.52 -15.91
C SER A 54 -12.16 9.73 -15.40
N ASP A 55 -13.36 9.94 -15.97
CA ASP A 55 -14.24 11.03 -15.52
C ASP A 55 -14.54 10.95 -14.01
N ALA A 56 -14.78 9.76 -13.48
CA ALA A 56 -15.03 9.56 -12.05
C ALA A 56 -13.83 9.95 -11.18
N ALA A 57 -12.60 9.62 -11.61
CA ALA A 57 -11.39 10.03 -10.91
C ALA A 57 -11.17 11.55 -11.01
N ALA A 58 -11.36 12.13 -12.19
CA ALA A 58 -11.24 13.58 -12.39
C ALA A 58 -12.24 14.37 -11.53
N ASP A 59 -13.48 13.93 -11.49
CA ASP A 59 -14.53 14.55 -10.69
C ASP A 59 -14.25 14.42 -9.17
N ALA A 60 -13.71 13.28 -8.73
CA ALA A 60 -13.32 13.09 -7.34
C ALA A 60 -12.15 14.00 -6.95
N VAL A 61 -11.11 14.10 -7.76
CA VAL A 61 -9.96 15.01 -7.53
C VAL A 61 -10.43 16.46 -7.40
N LYS A 62 -11.31 16.91 -8.29
CA LYS A 62 -11.91 18.26 -8.23
C LYS A 62 -12.76 18.45 -6.98
N ALA A 63 -13.63 17.49 -6.66
CA ALA A 63 -14.52 17.58 -5.50
C ALA A 63 -13.75 17.61 -4.17
N LEU A 64 -12.61 16.92 -4.11
CA LEU A 64 -11.70 16.96 -2.96
C LEU A 64 -10.88 18.25 -2.87
N GLY A 65 -10.86 19.07 -3.92
CA GLY A 65 -10.02 20.27 -3.98
C GLY A 65 -8.51 19.95 -3.95
N ALA A 66 -8.12 18.77 -4.43
CA ALA A 66 -6.75 18.30 -4.33
C ALA A 66 -5.81 19.14 -5.20
N ALA A 67 -4.78 19.70 -4.58
CA ALA A 67 -3.80 20.54 -5.25
C ALA A 67 -2.57 19.74 -5.73
N LYS A 68 -2.28 18.60 -5.11
CA LYS A 68 -1.08 17.80 -5.34
C LYS A 68 -1.41 16.32 -5.50
N ALA A 69 -0.65 15.63 -6.33
CA ALA A 69 -0.81 14.20 -6.54
C ALA A 69 0.53 13.47 -6.66
N TYR A 70 0.54 12.23 -6.17
CA TYR A 70 1.46 11.19 -6.64
C TYR A 70 0.71 10.23 -7.55
N ILE A 71 1.36 9.84 -8.65
CA ILE A 71 0.86 8.79 -9.55
C ILE A 71 1.70 7.55 -9.34
N ILE A 72 1.04 6.43 -9.02
CA ILE A 72 1.70 5.16 -8.74
C ILE A 72 1.53 4.23 -9.93
N GLY A 73 2.64 3.62 -10.35
CA GLY A 73 2.67 2.78 -11.54
C GLY A 73 2.84 3.56 -12.84
N GLY A 74 2.97 2.83 -13.93
CA GLY A 74 3.23 3.38 -15.26
C GLY A 74 1.97 3.89 -15.97
N LEU A 75 1.14 4.66 -15.30
CA LEU A 75 -0.06 5.23 -15.92
C LEU A 75 0.16 6.67 -16.37
N GLU A 76 -0.43 7.06 -17.50
CA GLU A 76 -0.49 8.44 -17.94
C GLU A 76 -1.76 9.11 -17.42
N SER A 77 -1.62 10.34 -16.94
CA SER A 77 -2.72 11.09 -16.36
C SER A 77 -2.56 12.58 -16.63
N GLU A 78 -3.64 13.26 -16.94
CA GLU A 78 -3.69 14.69 -17.26
C GLU A 78 -4.22 15.50 -16.06
N LEU A 79 -3.72 15.22 -14.85
CA LEU A 79 -4.14 15.91 -13.61
C LEU A 79 -3.89 17.42 -13.65
N GLU A 80 -2.82 17.85 -14.30
CA GLU A 80 -2.50 19.27 -14.46
C GLU A 80 -3.59 20.03 -15.23
N ALA A 81 -4.27 19.35 -16.16
CA ALA A 81 -5.38 19.94 -16.93
C ALA A 81 -6.60 20.28 -16.04
N ILE A 82 -6.72 19.66 -14.86
CA ILE A 82 -7.76 19.92 -13.88
C ILE A 82 -7.29 20.68 -12.65
N GLY A 83 -6.07 21.22 -12.69
CA GLY A 83 -5.52 22.07 -11.63
C GLY A 83 -4.85 21.32 -10.48
N CYS A 84 -4.60 20.01 -10.62
CA CYS A 84 -3.89 19.20 -9.63
C CYS A 84 -2.45 18.94 -10.11
N GLN A 85 -1.45 19.43 -9.38
CA GLN A 85 -0.05 19.27 -9.72
C GLN A 85 0.42 17.84 -9.46
N VAL A 86 0.99 17.19 -10.45
CA VAL A 86 1.71 15.93 -10.25
C VAL A 86 3.09 16.23 -9.68
N ILE A 87 3.32 15.82 -8.44
CA ILE A 87 4.60 16.02 -7.76
C ILE A 87 5.63 15.03 -8.25
N ASP A 88 5.25 13.75 -8.35
CA ASP A 88 6.10 12.71 -8.92
C ASP A 88 5.27 11.52 -9.43
N ARG A 89 5.91 10.71 -10.26
CA ARG A 89 5.39 9.43 -10.77
C ARG A 89 6.26 8.31 -10.23
N ILE A 90 5.71 7.53 -9.31
CA ILE A 90 6.43 6.48 -8.57
C ILE A 90 6.16 5.15 -9.23
N PHE A 91 7.15 4.59 -9.88
CA PHE A 91 7.06 3.28 -10.52
C PHE A 91 8.42 2.61 -10.60
N GLY A 92 8.41 1.30 -10.78
CA GLY A 92 9.57 0.48 -11.09
C GLY A 92 9.34 -0.33 -12.36
N ASN A 93 10.28 -1.20 -12.69
CA ASN A 93 10.12 -2.11 -13.82
C ASN A 93 9.05 -3.16 -13.53
N GLU A 94 8.95 -3.57 -12.27
CA GLU A 94 8.01 -4.56 -11.78
C GLU A 94 7.27 -4.01 -10.54
N SER A 95 6.19 -4.67 -10.13
CA SER A 95 5.37 -4.24 -8.98
C SER A 95 6.16 -4.19 -7.66
N TRP A 96 7.10 -5.09 -7.46
CA TRP A 96 7.96 -5.08 -6.28
C TRP A 96 8.96 -3.92 -6.27
N ASP A 97 9.43 -3.45 -7.44
CA ASP A 97 10.25 -2.24 -7.53
C ASP A 97 9.43 -0.99 -7.19
N THR A 98 8.18 -0.94 -7.66
CA THR A 98 7.22 0.12 -7.31
C THR A 98 6.99 0.15 -5.79
N SER A 99 6.84 -1.01 -5.15
CA SER A 99 6.66 -1.07 -3.69
C SER A 99 7.85 -0.53 -2.90
N ALA A 100 9.07 -0.83 -3.35
CA ALA A 100 10.29 -0.29 -2.73
C ALA A 100 10.42 1.23 -2.96
N ALA A 101 10.02 1.73 -4.14
CA ALA A 101 9.99 3.16 -4.43
C ALA A 101 8.96 3.90 -3.56
N CYS A 102 7.77 3.33 -3.34
CA CYS A 102 6.79 3.86 -2.40
C CYS A 102 7.32 3.93 -0.97
N ALA A 103 8.06 2.91 -0.51
CA ALA A 103 8.66 2.89 0.82
C ALA A 103 9.64 4.06 1.04
N LYS A 104 10.42 4.41 0.02
CA LYS A 104 11.31 5.58 0.06
C LYS A 104 10.51 6.87 0.24
N MET A 105 9.43 7.06 -0.51
CA MET A 105 8.58 8.25 -0.40
C MET A 105 7.89 8.35 0.96
N ILE A 106 7.46 7.21 1.54
CA ILE A 106 6.92 7.18 2.91
C ILE A 106 7.92 7.78 3.90
N ALA A 107 9.18 7.39 3.81
CA ALA A 107 10.24 7.92 4.68
C ALA A 107 10.50 9.41 4.45
N GLU A 108 10.49 9.89 3.21
CA GLU A 108 10.65 11.30 2.85
C GLU A 108 9.52 12.18 3.42
N HIS A 109 8.31 11.64 3.54
CA HIS A 109 7.16 12.30 4.18
C HIS A 109 7.07 12.06 5.70
N GLY A 110 8.13 11.53 6.32
CA GLY A 110 8.17 11.32 7.77
C GLY A 110 7.23 10.20 8.25
N GLY A 111 6.83 9.29 7.37
CA GLY A 111 6.06 8.10 7.70
C GLY A 111 6.89 7.02 8.36
N ASN A 112 6.20 5.97 8.86
CA ASN A 112 6.81 4.78 9.45
C ASN A 112 7.78 5.05 10.62
N PRO A 113 7.37 5.78 11.67
CA PRO A 113 8.28 6.18 12.75
C PRO A 113 8.82 5.00 13.56
N ASN A 114 8.14 3.85 13.55
CA ASN A 114 8.57 2.64 14.26
C ASN A 114 9.59 1.81 13.46
N GLY A 115 9.72 2.09 12.17
CA GLY A 115 10.54 1.28 11.27
C GLY A 115 9.96 -0.11 10.99
N ASP A 116 8.62 -0.24 11.02
CA ASP A 116 7.92 -1.48 10.70
C ASP A 116 7.92 -1.75 9.19
N ALA A 117 7.67 -2.97 8.79
CA ALA A 117 7.51 -3.36 7.39
C ALA A 117 6.35 -4.35 7.24
N ILE A 118 5.72 -4.36 6.09
CA ILE A 118 4.80 -5.41 5.69
C ILE A 118 5.41 -6.09 4.46
N VAL A 119 5.43 -7.41 4.45
CA VAL A 119 5.85 -8.21 3.28
C VAL A 119 4.69 -9.07 2.85
N ALA A 120 4.21 -8.87 1.63
CA ALA A 120 3.05 -9.56 1.10
C ALA A 120 3.33 -10.19 -0.26
N MET A 121 2.50 -11.16 -0.63
CA MET A 121 2.52 -11.79 -1.95
C MET A 121 2.13 -10.77 -3.04
N SER A 122 2.88 -10.76 -4.15
CA SER A 122 2.59 -9.91 -5.30
C SER A 122 1.54 -10.48 -6.27
N SER A 123 1.26 -11.77 -6.20
CA SER A 123 0.34 -12.45 -7.13
C SER A 123 -1.11 -12.49 -6.65
N ASN A 124 -1.39 -12.02 -5.43
CA ASN A 124 -2.72 -12.02 -4.85
C ASN A 124 -2.92 -10.81 -3.93
N PHE A 125 -4.08 -10.16 -4.04
CA PHE A 125 -4.37 -8.93 -3.29
C PHE A 125 -4.90 -9.16 -1.87
N GLN A 126 -5.45 -10.33 -1.56
CA GLN A 126 -6.26 -10.56 -0.34
C GLN A 126 -5.46 -10.28 0.93
N ASP A 127 -4.24 -10.80 1.00
CA ASP A 127 -3.41 -10.68 2.19
C ASP A 127 -2.94 -9.22 2.40
N ALA A 128 -2.46 -8.56 1.34
CA ALA A 128 -2.06 -7.16 1.40
C ALA A 128 -3.24 -6.23 1.71
N LEU A 129 -4.41 -6.49 1.13
CA LEU A 129 -5.63 -5.72 1.38
C LEU A 129 -6.08 -5.85 2.84
N SER A 130 -6.02 -7.05 3.41
CA SER A 130 -6.46 -7.32 4.78
C SER A 130 -5.67 -6.54 5.85
N ILE A 131 -4.42 -6.18 5.58
CA ILE A 131 -3.57 -5.39 6.50
C ILE A 131 -3.47 -3.91 6.11
N SER A 132 -4.12 -3.49 5.03
CA SER A 132 -3.99 -2.14 4.48
C SER A 132 -4.44 -1.03 5.44
N SER A 133 -5.46 -1.24 6.27
CA SER A 133 -5.89 -0.27 7.28
C SER A 133 -4.80 0.01 8.32
N PHE A 134 -4.02 -1.00 8.71
CA PHE A 134 -2.84 -0.82 9.55
C PHE A 134 -1.73 -0.09 8.81
N ALA A 135 -1.45 -0.48 7.57
CA ALA A 135 -0.44 0.17 6.73
C ALA A 135 -0.72 1.68 6.56
N TYR A 136 -1.98 2.05 6.27
CA TYR A 136 -2.41 3.44 6.15
C TYR A 136 -2.23 4.20 7.47
N LYS A 137 -2.80 3.67 8.57
CA LYS A 137 -2.81 4.34 9.87
C LYS A 137 -1.41 4.61 10.41
N TYR A 138 -0.53 3.64 10.31
CA TYR A 138 0.84 3.71 10.84
C TYR A 138 1.88 4.09 9.78
N LYS A 139 1.43 4.33 8.54
CA LYS A 139 2.31 4.78 7.45
C LYS A 139 3.39 3.75 7.14
N VAL A 140 3.04 2.47 7.25
CA VAL A 140 3.97 1.35 7.09
C VAL A 140 4.04 0.94 5.62
N PRO A 141 5.24 0.78 5.04
CA PRO A 141 5.37 0.31 3.66
C PRO A 141 4.93 -1.14 3.51
N ILE A 142 4.26 -1.43 2.40
CA ILE A 142 3.97 -2.79 1.95
C ILE A 142 4.97 -3.13 0.85
N PHE A 143 5.86 -4.06 1.12
CA PHE A 143 6.80 -4.62 0.16
C PHE A 143 6.18 -5.86 -0.48
N LEU A 144 6.29 -5.95 -1.80
CA LEU A 144 5.83 -7.11 -2.54
C LEU A 144 7.00 -8.05 -2.84
N GLU A 145 6.81 -9.34 -2.63
CA GLU A 145 7.77 -10.35 -3.04
C GLU A 145 7.76 -10.58 -4.56
N THR A 146 8.79 -11.19 -5.10
CA THR A 146 8.84 -11.54 -6.52
C THR A 146 7.89 -12.70 -6.85
N ASN A 147 7.33 -12.69 -8.05
CA ASN A 147 6.42 -13.72 -8.56
C ASN A 147 7.11 -14.97 -9.11
N GLY A 148 8.41 -15.14 -8.84
CA GLY A 148 9.19 -16.25 -9.34
C GLY A 148 9.03 -17.56 -8.54
N ASN A 149 9.62 -18.64 -9.03
CA ASN A 149 9.68 -19.92 -8.31
C ASN A 149 10.45 -19.80 -6.98
N GLU A 150 11.34 -18.86 -6.86
CA GLU A 150 12.18 -18.63 -5.68
C GLU A 150 11.52 -17.67 -4.66
N ARG A 151 10.53 -16.88 -5.09
CA ARG A 151 9.76 -15.95 -4.24
C ARG A 151 10.65 -15.21 -3.25
N GLU A 152 11.59 -14.45 -3.78
CA GLU A 152 12.52 -13.66 -3.00
C GLU A 152 12.04 -12.23 -2.83
N LEU A 153 12.51 -11.57 -1.77
CA LEU A 153 12.42 -10.13 -1.69
C LEU A 153 13.45 -9.49 -2.64
N PRO A 154 13.04 -8.52 -3.46
CA PRO A 154 13.98 -7.74 -4.28
C PRO A 154 15.05 -7.08 -3.42
N SER A 155 16.24 -6.88 -3.98
CA SER A 155 17.36 -6.27 -3.26
C SER A 155 17.02 -4.90 -2.65
N ALA A 156 16.27 -4.06 -3.38
CA ALA A 156 15.84 -2.75 -2.90
C ALA A 156 14.89 -2.85 -1.68
N ALA A 157 13.96 -3.80 -1.68
CA ALA A 157 13.07 -4.04 -0.55
C ALA A 157 13.85 -4.62 0.65
N ARG A 158 14.77 -5.56 0.39
CA ARG A 158 15.63 -6.15 1.43
C ARG A 158 16.47 -5.08 2.11
N GLU A 159 17.15 -4.24 1.36
CA GLU A 159 17.96 -3.13 1.90
C GLU A 159 17.11 -2.14 2.70
N ALA A 160 15.92 -1.79 2.21
CA ALA A 160 15.01 -0.91 2.92
C ALA A 160 14.58 -1.50 4.28
N ILE A 161 14.28 -2.81 4.35
CA ILE A 161 13.89 -3.50 5.57
C ILE A 161 15.08 -3.69 6.53
N GLU A 162 16.27 -3.95 6.03
CA GLU A 162 17.50 -4.08 6.85
C GLU A 162 17.84 -2.78 7.58
N ASN A 163 17.59 -1.64 6.94
CA ASN A 163 17.81 -0.32 7.54
C ASN A 163 16.75 0.07 8.58
N GLN A 164 15.63 -0.67 8.65
CA GLN A 164 14.57 -0.48 9.63
C GLN A 164 14.80 -1.40 10.84
N LYS A 165 14.21 -1.07 11.98
CA LYS A 165 14.41 -1.83 13.24
C LYS A 165 13.11 -2.38 13.83
N GLY A 166 11.97 -2.05 13.21
CA GLY A 166 10.65 -2.44 13.68
C GLY A 166 10.29 -3.88 13.35
N THR A 167 9.03 -4.18 13.58
CA THR A 167 8.41 -5.47 13.30
C THR A 167 8.15 -5.66 11.81
N ILE A 168 8.36 -6.87 11.32
CA ILE A 168 8.01 -7.26 9.97
C ILE A 168 6.72 -8.08 10.02
N TYR A 169 5.63 -7.50 9.56
CA TYR A 169 4.35 -8.17 9.46
C TYR A 169 4.24 -8.94 8.15
N VAL A 170 3.87 -10.20 8.23
CA VAL A 170 3.69 -11.05 7.05
C VAL A 170 2.24 -11.57 7.05
N PRO A 171 1.35 -10.90 6.29
CA PRO A 171 0.01 -11.43 6.06
C PRO A 171 0.10 -12.61 5.10
N GLY A 172 -0.47 -13.74 5.50
CA GLY A 172 -0.45 -14.97 4.72
C GLY A 172 0.52 -16.04 5.22
N GLY A 173 0.21 -17.29 4.85
CA GLY A 173 1.00 -18.46 5.20
C GLY A 173 2.31 -18.59 4.41
N GLN A 174 3.07 -19.66 4.67
CA GLN A 174 4.33 -19.92 3.97
C GLN A 174 4.15 -20.24 2.48
N GLY A 175 2.93 -20.60 2.07
CA GLY A 175 2.58 -20.74 0.65
C GLY A 175 2.43 -19.39 -0.06
N ALA A 176 2.10 -18.34 0.67
CA ALA A 176 2.01 -16.96 0.16
C ALA A 176 3.40 -16.29 0.16
N VAL A 177 4.03 -16.21 1.33
CA VAL A 177 5.38 -15.63 1.50
C VAL A 177 6.26 -16.68 2.17
N PRO A 178 7.23 -17.30 1.48
CA PRO A 178 8.09 -18.32 2.05
C PRO A 178 8.95 -17.79 3.22
N ARG A 179 9.27 -18.67 4.18
CA ARG A 179 10.16 -18.31 5.30
C ARG A 179 11.53 -17.84 4.85
N ILE A 180 12.06 -18.48 3.81
CA ILE A 180 13.37 -18.15 3.23
C ILE A 180 13.44 -16.69 2.76
N SER A 181 12.29 -16.07 2.43
CA SER A 181 12.26 -14.68 1.99
C SER A 181 12.27 -13.68 3.15
N VAL A 182 11.84 -14.06 4.34
CA VAL A 182 11.65 -13.11 5.45
C VAL A 182 12.28 -13.61 6.75
N GLU A 183 11.77 -14.69 7.37
CA GLU A 183 12.24 -15.14 8.68
C GLU A 183 13.71 -15.58 8.67
N ASP A 184 14.13 -16.25 7.60
CA ASP A 184 15.50 -16.76 7.49
C ASP A 184 16.49 -15.64 7.11
N VAL A 185 16.00 -14.51 6.58
CA VAL A 185 16.81 -13.33 6.21
C VAL A 185 16.93 -12.34 7.38
N PHE A 186 15.80 -11.99 8.01
CA PHE A 186 15.74 -10.90 9.00
C PHE A 186 15.69 -11.37 10.45
N GLY A 187 15.59 -12.68 10.68
CA GLY A 187 15.40 -13.29 12.01
C GLY A 187 13.92 -13.45 12.38
N ALA A 188 13.56 -14.63 12.85
CA ALA A 188 12.19 -14.98 13.20
C ALA A 188 11.62 -14.16 14.36
N ASP A 189 12.46 -13.61 15.21
CA ASP A 189 12.11 -12.74 16.35
C ASP A 189 11.60 -11.36 15.92
N ARG A 190 11.93 -10.92 14.70
CA ARG A 190 11.40 -9.68 14.12
C ARG A 190 10.11 -9.88 13.34
N VAL A 191 9.70 -11.11 13.07
CA VAL A 191 8.61 -11.41 12.13
C VAL A 191 7.33 -11.80 12.88
N VAL A 192 6.24 -11.13 12.54
CA VAL A 192 4.90 -11.47 12.96
C VAL A 192 4.12 -11.95 11.74
N ARG A 193 3.99 -13.27 11.62
CA ARG A 193 3.23 -13.90 10.54
C ARG A 193 1.80 -14.16 11.00
N ILE A 194 0.82 -13.70 10.21
CA ILE A 194 -0.60 -13.81 10.52
C ILE A 194 -1.31 -14.45 9.34
N PHE A 195 -1.92 -15.62 9.54
CA PHE A 195 -2.61 -16.34 8.49
C PHE A 195 -3.70 -17.27 9.05
N GLY A 196 -4.64 -17.61 8.21
CA GLY A 196 -5.70 -18.57 8.47
C GLY A 196 -5.69 -19.72 7.45
N GLU A 197 -6.76 -20.47 7.42
CA GLU A 197 -6.93 -21.60 6.49
C GLU A 197 -7.15 -21.15 5.05
N ASP A 198 -7.79 -19.99 4.88
CA ASP A 198 -8.03 -19.33 3.60
C ASP A 198 -7.90 -17.80 3.71
N GLY A 199 -8.16 -17.08 2.62
CA GLY A 199 -8.07 -15.61 2.61
C GLY A 199 -9.09 -14.92 3.52
N TYR A 200 -10.27 -15.52 3.73
CA TYR A 200 -11.28 -14.97 4.66
C TYR A 200 -10.83 -15.13 6.10
N ASP A 201 -10.33 -16.32 6.46
CA ASP A 201 -9.81 -16.57 7.78
C ASP A 201 -8.54 -15.75 8.05
N THR A 202 -7.64 -15.62 7.08
CA THR A 202 -6.48 -14.72 7.17
C THR A 202 -6.91 -13.28 7.50
N SER A 203 -7.93 -12.74 6.82
CA SER A 203 -8.47 -11.42 7.12
C SER A 203 -8.99 -11.30 8.54
N ASN A 204 -9.73 -12.31 9.04
CA ASN A 204 -10.21 -12.35 10.42
C ASN A 204 -9.07 -12.42 11.44
N GLN A 205 -8.04 -13.21 11.16
CA GLN A 205 -6.86 -13.33 12.04
C GLN A 205 -6.09 -12.01 12.11
N ILE A 206 -5.92 -11.32 10.98
CA ILE A 206 -5.29 -10.00 10.93
C ILE A 206 -6.09 -8.99 11.75
N ALA A 207 -7.41 -8.88 11.50
CA ALA A 207 -8.29 -7.97 12.24
C ALA A 207 -8.23 -8.25 13.75
N THR A 208 -8.33 -9.52 14.14
CA THR A 208 -8.24 -9.95 15.54
C THR A 208 -6.89 -9.59 16.17
N TYR A 209 -5.80 -9.85 15.47
CA TYR A 209 -4.46 -9.51 15.94
C TYR A 209 -4.30 -7.99 16.15
N MET A 210 -4.73 -7.20 15.18
CA MET A 210 -4.60 -5.74 15.25
C MET A 210 -5.42 -5.14 16.41
N VAL A 211 -6.62 -5.64 16.65
CA VAL A 211 -7.47 -5.20 17.77
C VAL A 211 -6.90 -5.65 19.11
N ASN A 212 -6.53 -6.91 19.25
CA ASN A 212 -6.02 -7.46 20.51
C ASN A 212 -4.69 -6.83 20.96
N ASN A 213 -3.89 -6.34 20.01
CA ASN A 213 -2.65 -5.63 20.29
C ASN A 213 -2.83 -4.09 20.34
N ASN A 214 -4.07 -3.59 20.34
CA ASN A 214 -4.40 -2.15 20.34
C ASN A 214 -3.80 -1.35 19.17
N LEU A 215 -3.51 -2.00 18.06
CA LEU A 215 -3.01 -1.36 16.84
C LEU A 215 -4.15 -0.72 16.05
N LEU A 216 -5.30 -1.38 15.98
CA LEU A 216 -6.53 -0.83 15.41
C LEU A 216 -7.67 -0.95 16.42
N SER A 217 -8.71 -0.14 16.27
CA SER A 217 -9.96 -0.31 17.03
C SER A 217 -10.94 -1.17 16.22
N ALA A 218 -11.89 -1.80 16.90
CA ALA A 218 -12.95 -2.57 16.25
C ALA A 218 -13.84 -1.73 15.29
N ASN A 219 -13.75 -0.41 15.37
CA ASN A 219 -14.47 0.52 14.47
C ASN A 219 -13.65 0.92 13.24
N THR A 220 -12.39 0.47 13.14
CA THR A 220 -11.45 0.82 12.06
C THR A 220 -10.90 -0.40 11.31
N VAL A 221 -11.43 -1.57 11.60
CA VAL A 221 -11.05 -2.85 10.95
C VAL A 221 -12.02 -3.19 9.85
#